data_e5b4a88ced9110458c35d57ea968d022
#
_entry.id   e5b4a88ced9110458c35d57ea968d022
#
_cell.length_a   1.000
_cell.length_b   1.000
_cell.length_c   1.000
_cell.angle_alpha   90.00
_cell.angle_beta   90.00
_cell.angle_gamma   90.00
#
_symmetry.space_group_name_H-M   'P 1'
#
loop_
_entity.id
_entity.type
_entity.pdbx_description
1 polymer ?
#
loop_
_entity_poly.entity_id
_entity_poly.type
_entity_poly.pdbx_seq_one_letter_code
_entity_poly.pdbx_strand_id
1 'polypeptide(L)'
;MNYLFFDIECSNCFGGHGKICSLGYVLADSRFNVLEQKDILVNPKSKFYLRRGNGEGIELGYPEAEFFKAPDFASLYPRFKELLEAPEVIVFGHSVNNDINFLLSECVRYKQPYFTFNAYDTQILHRHFMPESKENGLGKICETFEIPVDNLHRSDYDAYLTMQVAKKICEIKHTDIEGLLHECPDCYYSVDNGVVKNHYAVISYTKRLASFAKHIK
;
A
#
# COMPACT_ATOMS: atom_id res chain seq x y z
N MET A 1 6.50 12.40 -16.10
CA MET A 1 5.76 11.27 -15.46
C MET A 1 5.87 11.44 -13.96
N ASN A 2 4.79 11.19 -13.22
CA ASN A 2 4.79 11.29 -11.76
C ASN A 2 4.67 9.90 -11.14
N TYR A 3 5.12 9.78 -9.91
CA TYR A 3 5.09 8.55 -9.13
C TYR A 3 4.21 8.75 -7.90
N LEU A 4 3.28 7.83 -7.66
CA LEU A 4 2.45 7.79 -6.47
C LEU A 4 2.93 6.63 -5.59
N PHE A 5 3.46 6.94 -4.44
CA PHE A 5 3.76 5.95 -3.39
C PHE A 5 2.63 5.99 -2.39
N PHE A 6 2.09 4.83 -2.03
CA PHE A 6 1.01 4.76 -1.06
C PHE A 6 1.19 3.62 -0.06
N ASP A 7 0.55 3.77 1.08
CA ASP A 7 0.47 2.79 2.14
C ASP A 7 -0.88 2.86 2.83
N ILE A 8 -1.34 1.76 3.42
CA ILE A 8 -2.65 1.66 4.07
C ILE A 8 -2.51 1.11 5.48
N GLU A 9 -3.09 1.84 6.44
CA GLU A 9 -3.25 1.34 7.80
C GLU A 9 -4.68 0.85 8.05
N CYS A 10 -4.78 -0.20 8.87
CA CYS A 10 -6.05 -0.82 9.22
C CYS A 10 -6.28 -0.80 10.73
N SER A 11 -7.51 -0.52 11.16
CA SER A 11 -7.91 -0.61 12.58
C SER A 11 -7.88 -2.05 13.13
N ASN A 12 -8.03 -3.01 12.25
CA ASN A 12 -7.85 -4.44 12.52
C ASN A 12 -7.69 -5.21 11.20
N CYS A 13 -7.15 -6.41 11.29
CA CYS A 13 -7.03 -7.30 10.14
C CYS A 13 -7.27 -8.75 10.59
N PHE A 14 -8.36 -9.34 10.14
CA PHE A 14 -8.69 -10.73 10.42
C PHE A 14 -8.81 -11.52 9.11
N GLY A 15 -8.07 -12.62 9.01
CA GLY A 15 -8.09 -13.48 7.83
C GLY A 15 -7.66 -12.79 6.53
N GLY A 16 -6.79 -11.78 6.61
CA GLY A 16 -6.33 -10.99 5.47
C GLY A 16 -7.31 -9.89 5.02
N HIS A 17 -8.36 -9.62 5.81
CA HIS A 17 -9.35 -8.56 5.55
C HIS A 17 -9.15 -7.43 6.56
N GLY A 18 -8.51 -6.35 6.11
CA GLY A 18 -8.31 -5.16 6.91
C GLY A 18 -9.54 -4.25 6.89
N LYS A 19 -9.72 -3.50 7.98
CA LYS A 19 -10.67 -2.38 8.06
C LYS A 19 -9.85 -1.11 7.94
N ILE A 20 -9.82 -0.53 6.76
CA ILE A 20 -8.99 0.64 6.46
C ILE A 20 -9.33 1.79 7.40
N CYS A 21 -8.31 2.35 8.03
CA CYS A 21 -8.40 3.55 8.85
C CYS A 21 -7.56 4.72 8.33
N SER A 22 -6.57 4.49 7.48
CA SER A 22 -5.95 5.56 6.69
C SER A 22 -5.40 5.04 5.36
N LEU A 23 -5.29 5.96 4.37
CA LEU A 23 -4.52 5.81 3.16
C LEU A 23 -3.60 7.01 3.05
N GLY A 24 -2.33 6.78 3.22
CA GLY A 24 -1.29 7.76 3.05
C GLY A 24 -0.66 7.68 1.67
N TYR A 25 -0.24 8.82 1.14
CA TYR A 25 0.46 8.85 -0.14
C TYR A 25 1.46 9.98 -0.25
N VAL A 26 2.43 9.76 -1.13
CA VAL A 26 3.37 10.75 -1.64
C VAL A 26 3.27 10.76 -3.15
N LEU A 27 2.95 11.91 -3.73
CA LEU A 27 3.09 12.17 -5.15
C LEU A 27 4.45 12.83 -5.38
N ALA A 28 5.27 12.25 -6.24
CA ALA A 28 6.61 12.76 -6.54
C ALA A 28 6.82 12.88 -8.06
N ASP A 29 7.71 13.77 -8.46
CA ASP A 29 8.19 13.86 -9.84
C ASP A 29 9.26 12.79 -10.15
N SER A 30 9.72 12.73 -11.39
CA SER A 30 10.74 11.77 -11.86
C SER A 30 12.11 11.93 -11.18
N ARG A 31 12.33 12.99 -10.40
CA ARG A 31 13.55 13.22 -9.62
C ARG A 31 13.34 12.96 -8.12
N PHE A 32 12.20 12.37 -7.74
CA PHE A 32 11.79 12.15 -6.36
C PHE A 32 11.58 13.44 -5.54
N ASN A 33 11.33 14.60 -6.21
CA ASN A 33 10.86 15.77 -5.50
C ASN A 33 9.40 15.56 -5.10
N VAL A 34 9.08 15.70 -3.81
CA VAL A 34 7.72 15.55 -3.28
C VAL A 34 6.87 16.73 -3.77
N LEU A 35 5.83 16.43 -4.52
CA LEU A 35 4.83 17.39 -5.00
C LEU A 35 3.66 17.50 -4.03
N GLU A 36 3.27 16.38 -3.44
CA GLU A 36 2.21 16.30 -2.43
C GLU A 36 2.47 15.12 -1.49
N GLN A 37 2.23 15.31 -0.20
CA GLN A 37 2.20 14.25 0.81
C GLN A 37 0.97 14.44 1.67
N LYS A 38 0.16 13.40 1.80
CA LYS A 38 -1.07 13.43 2.60
C LYS A 38 -1.38 12.09 3.24
N ASP A 39 -1.99 12.19 4.42
CA ASP A 39 -2.65 11.08 5.07
C ASP A 39 -4.17 11.32 5.05
N ILE A 40 -4.92 10.41 4.45
CA ILE A 40 -6.38 10.47 4.35
C ILE A 40 -6.94 9.53 5.40
N LEU A 41 -7.39 10.09 6.52
CA LEU A 41 -8.03 9.31 7.58
C LEU A 41 -9.39 8.79 7.14
N VAL A 42 -9.68 7.56 7.51
CA VAL A 42 -10.92 6.85 7.20
C VAL A 42 -11.58 6.38 8.50
N ASN A 43 -12.88 6.62 8.64
CA ASN A 43 -13.63 5.98 9.72
C ASN A 43 -13.82 4.49 9.38
N PRO A 44 -13.15 3.57 10.10
CA PRO A 44 -13.23 2.14 9.78
C PRO A 44 -14.58 1.52 10.09
N LYS A 45 -15.48 2.25 10.80
CA LYS A 45 -16.76 1.71 11.32
C LYS A 45 -16.55 0.37 12.02
N SER A 46 -15.45 0.25 12.76
CA SER A 46 -15.02 -0.96 13.44
C SER A 46 -14.17 -0.62 14.65
N LYS A 47 -14.04 -1.56 15.57
CA LYS A 47 -13.15 -1.43 16.73
C LYS A 47 -11.69 -1.60 16.29
N PHE A 48 -10.80 -0.89 16.98
CA PHE A 48 -9.37 -1.09 16.82
C PHE A 48 -8.91 -2.34 17.55
N TYR A 49 -8.13 -3.15 16.86
CA TYR A 49 -7.44 -4.30 17.40
C TYR A 49 -6.06 -4.37 16.76
N LEU A 50 -5.12 -3.66 17.37
CA LEU A 50 -3.80 -3.39 16.82
C LEU A 50 -2.77 -4.27 17.54
N ARG A 51 -2.64 -5.52 17.07
CA ARG A 51 -1.61 -6.44 17.58
C ARG A 51 -0.95 -7.19 16.44
N ARG A 52 0.36 -7.29 16.50
CA ARG A 52 1.14 -8.17 15.63
C ARG A 52 0.91 -9.64 15.99
N GLY A 53 1.26 -10.56 15.09
CA GLY A 53 1.12 -11.99 15.32
C GLY A 53 1.91 -12.52 16.52
N ASN A 54 2.97 -11.81 16.95
CA ASN A 54 3.75 -12.08 18.17
C ASN A 54 3.11 -11.49 19.45
N GLY A 55 1.96 -10.81 19.34
CA GLY A 55 1.25 -10.19 20.47
C GLY A 55 1.66 -8.76 20.79
N GLU A 56 2.68 -8.20 20.14
CA GLU A 56 3.08 -6.80 20.31
C GLU A 56 2.00 -5.85 19.80
N GLY A 57 1.79 -4.75 20.53
CA GLY A 57 0.90 -3.67 20.10
C GLY A 57 1.46 -2.94 18.87
N ILE A 58 0.56 -2.48 18.01
CA ILE A 58 0.87 -1.53 16.94
C ILE A 58 0.31 -0.19 17.37
N GLU A 59 1.12 0.85 17.34
CA GLU A 59 0.69 2.22 17.60
C GLU A 59 0.59 2.95 16.26
N LEU A 60 -0.61 3.50 15.97
CA LEU A 60 -0.84 4.28 14.77
C LEU A 60 -0.45 5.74 14.99
N GLY A 61 -0.15 6.46 13.93
CA GLY A 61 0.26 7.86 13.98
C GLY A 61 -0.78 8.85 14.50
N TYR A 62 -2.04 8.40 14.73
CA TYR A 62 -3.14 9.24 15.20
C TYR A 62 -3.93 8.54 16.31
N PRO A 63 -4.52 9.30 17.27
CA PRO A 63 -5.46 8.75 18.24
C PRO A 63 -6.71 8.17 17.58
N GLU A 64 -7.25 7.08 18.10
CA GLU A 64 -8.48 6.44 17.58
C GLU A 64 -9.64 7.40 17.33
N ALA A 65 -9.79 8.41 18.20
CA ALA A 65 -10.85 9.41 18.10
C ALA A 65 -10.82 10.23 16.81
N GLU A 66 -9.64 10.41 16.20
CA GLU A 66 -9.52 11.15 14.93
C GLU A 66 -10.06 10.34 13.76
N PHE A 67 -9.80 9.04 13.74
CA PHE A 67 -10.34 8.17 12.72
C PHE A 67 -11.88 8.11 12.77
N PHE A 68 -12.48 8.11 13.96
CA PHE A 68 -13.94 8.07 14.08
C PHE A 68 -14.63 9.36 13.62
N LYS A 69 -13.91 10.48 13.57
CA LYS A 69 -14.41 11.77 13.03
C LYS A 69 -14.32 11.83 11.50
N ALA A 70 -13.46 11.01 10.89
CA ALA A 70 -13.23 11.00 9.46
C ALA A 70 -14.45 10.46 8.68
N PRO A 71 -14.56 10.76 7.37
CA PRO A 71 -15.49 10.09 6.48
C PRO A 71 -15.20 8.59 6.41
N ASP A 72 -16.21 7.80 6.08
CA ASP A 72 -16.02 6.37 5.84
C ASP A 72 -15.46 6.07 4.44
N PHE A 73 -15.10 4.81 4.21
CA PHE A 73 -14.53 4.37 2.93
C PHE A 73 -15.44 4.69 1.74
N ALA A 74 -16.76 4.50 1.85
CA ALA A 74 -17.67 4.75 0.74
C ALA A 74 -17.65 6.22 0.30
N SER A 75 -17.56 7.12 1.27
CA SER A 75 -17.47 8.57 1.02
C SER A 75 -16.13 8.97 0.38
N LEU A 76 -15.05 8.27 0.71
CA LEU A 76 -13.70 8.53 0.20
C LEU A 76 -13.34 7.71 -1.05
N TYR A 77 -14.14 6.70 -1.41
CA TYR A 77 -13.89 5.84 -2.57
C TYR A 77 -13.62 6.61 -3.88
N PRO A 78 -14.39 7.67 -4.24
CA PRO A 78 -14.09 8.43 -5.46
C PRO A 78 -12.68 9.05 -5.45
N ARG A 79 -12.24 9.54 -4.29
CA ARG A 79 -10.90 10.13 -4.12
C ARG A 79 -9.80 9.07 -4.25
N PHE A 80 -9.98 7.90 -3.63
CA PHE A 80 -9.03 6.80 -3.77
C PHE A 80 -8.94 6.31 -5.21
N LYS A 81 -10.08 6.24 -5.90
CA LYS A 81 -10.13 5.88 -7.31
C LYS A 81 -9.37 6.88 -8.18
N GLU A 82 -9.59 8.17 -7.98
CA GLU A 82 -8.88 9.23 -8.68
C GLU A 82 -7.37 9.14 -8.50
N LEU A 83 -6.89 8.84 -7.28
CA LEU A 83 -5.47 8.70 -6.98
C LEU A 83 -4.84 7.46 -7.64
N LEU A 84 -5.46 6.30 -7.46
CA LEU A 84 -4.87 5.01 -7.85
C LEU A 84 -5.03 4.71 -9.35
N GLU A 85 -6.05 5.27 -10.01
CA GLU A 85 -6.33 5.05 -11.43
C GLU A 85 -5.92 6.24 -12.30
N ALA A 86 -5.14 7.18 -11.78
CA ALA A 86 -4.65 8.32 -12.56
C ALA A 86 -3.79 7.86 -13.75
N PRO A 87 -4.11 8.24 -15.01
CA PRO A 87 -3.51 7.64 -16.20
C PRO A 87 -2.03 7.96 -16.42
N GLU A 88 -1.55 9.05 -15.83
CA GLU A 88 -0.16 9.53 -16.02
C GLU A 88 0.71 9.32 -14.76
N VAL A 89 0.29 8.43 -13.89
CA VAL A 89 0.96 8.16 -12.62
C VAL A 89 1.33 6.69 -12.53
N ILE A 90 2.59 6.41 -12.18
CA ILE A 90 3.02 5.06 -11.81
C ILE A 90 2.84 4.90 -10.31
N VAL A 91 2.07 3.88 -9.91
CA VAL A 91 1.74 3.61 -8.51
C VAL A 91 2.72 2.62 -7.91
N PHE A 92 3.17 2.90 -6.69
CA PHE A 92 4.07 2.06 -5.90
C PHE A 92 3.53 1.83 -4.49
N GLY A 93 3.87 0.68 -3.93
CA GLY A 93 3.72 0.38 -2.51
C GLY A 93 4.84 -0.54 -2.02
N HIS A 94 4.86 -0.84 -0.73
CA HIS A 94 5.81 -1.79 -0.15
C HIS A 94 5.06 -3.02 0.36
N SER A 95 5.35 -4.22 -0.17
CA SER A 95 4.53 -5.42 0.08
C SER A 95 3.05 -5.18 -0.29
N VAL A 96 2.85 -4.47 -1.40
CA VAL A 96 1.60 -3.82 -1.82
C VAL A 96 0.42 -4.77 -2.01
N ASN A 97 0.67 -6.07 -2.06
CA ASN A 97 -0.40 -7.07 -2.12
C ASN A 97 -1.34 -7.00 -0.90
N ASN A 98 -0.84 -6.61 0.28
CA ASN A 98 -1.68 -6.45 1.47
C ASN A 98 -2.64 -5.27 1.29
N ASP A 99 -2.13 -4.13 0.82
CA ASP A 99 -2.91 -2.91 0.58
C ASP A 99 -3.99 -3.13 -0.47
N ILE A 100 -3.64 -3.82 -1.56
CA ILE A 100 -4.59 -4.24 -2.59
C ILE A 100 -5.70 -5.11 -1.98
N ASN A 101 -5.35 -6.06 -1.11
CA ASN A 101 -6.33 -6.90 -0.43
C ASN A 101 -7.28 -6.09 0.47
N PHE A 102 -6.76 -5.10 1.18
CA PHE A 102 -7.57 -4.22 2.03
C PHE A 102 -8.52 -3.38 1.19
N LEU A 103 -8.05 -2.75 0.11
CA LEU A 103 -8.89 -1.99 -0.82
C LEU A 103 -10.04 -2.83 -1.39
N LEU A 104 -9.73 -4.03 -1.90
CA LEU A 104 -10.74 -4.91 -2.47
C LEU A 104 -11.73 -5.43 -1.42
N SER A 105 -11.27 -5.67 -0.20
CA SER A 105 -12.14 -6.07 0.92
C SER A 105 -13.14 -4.96 1.27
N GLU A 106 -12.70 -3.71 1.30
CA GLU A 106 -13.58 -2.57 1.56
C GLU A 106 -14.53 -2.30 0.39
N CYS A 107 -14.10 -2.51 -0.87
CA CYS A 107 -15.02 -2.45 -2.02
C CYS A 107 -16.20 -3.42 -1.83
N VAL A 108 -15.94 -4.66 -1.40
CA VAL A 108 -17.01 -5.63 -1.13
C VAL A 108 -17.87 -5.19 0.04
N ARG A 109 -17.26 -4.78 1.14
CA ARG A 109 -17.97 -4.36 2.36
C ARG A 109 -18.93 -3.21 2.10
N TYR A 110 -18.51 -2.22 1.30
CA TYR A 110 -19.29 -1.02 0.99
C TYR A 110 -20.04 -1.10 -0.35
N LYS A 111 -20.00 -2.26 -1.03
CA LYS A 111 -20.63 -2.49 -2.36
C LYS A 111 -20.18 -1.45 -3.40
N GLN A 112 -18.90 -1.09 -3.35
CA GLN A 112 -18.28 -0.23 -4.37
C GLN A 112 -17.73 -1.08 -5.52
N PRO A 113 -17.63 -0.54 -6.74
CA PRO A 113 -16.89 -1.19 -7.82
C PRO A 113 -15.45 -1.49 -7.41
N TYR A 114 -14.82 -2.47 -8.03
CA TYR A 114 -13.40 -2.72 -7.80
C TYR A 114 -12.54 -1.67 -8.51
N PHE A 115 -11.36 -1.45 -7.96
CA PHE A 115 -10.33 -0.63 -8.60
C PHE A 115 -9.70 -1.34 -9.81
N THR A 116 -9.15 -0.53 -10.74
CA THR A 116 -8.37 -1.00 -11.89
C THR A 116 -7.08 -0.19 -12.00
N PHE A 117 -5.96 -0.76 -11.57
CA PHE A 117 -4.65 -0.10 -11.59
C PHE A 117 -3.52 -1.13 -11.56
N ASN A 118 -2.31 -0.70 -11.87
CA ASN A 118 -1.10 -1.46 -11.62
C ASN A 118 -0.32 -0.82 -10.48
N ALA A 119 0.19 -1.62 -9.55
CA ALA A 119 1.04 -1.14 -8.47
C ALA A 119 2.36 -1.92 -8.45
N TYR A 120 3.47 -1.20 -8.55
CA TYR A 120 4.81 -1.75 -8.40
C TYR A 120 5.16 -1.95 -6.94
N ASP A 121 5.89 -3.02 -6.64
CA ASP A 121 6.20 -3.43 -5.27
C ASP A 121 7.69 -3.22 -4.97
N THR A 122 7.98 -2.25 -4.12
CA THR A 122 9.36 -1.94 -3.73
C THR A 122 10.04 -3.05 -2.93
N GLN A 123 9.28 -3.94 -2.28
CA GLN A 123 9.82 -5.14 -1.64
C GLN A 123 10.33 -6.14 -2.68
N ILE A 124 9.60 -6.30 -3.81
CA ILE A 124 10.03 -7.16 -4.91
C ILE A 124 11.26 -6.55 -5.59
N LEU A 125 11.25 -5.24 -5.86
CA LEU A 125 12.42 -4.51 -6.37
C LEU A 125 13.63 -4.72 -5.47
N HIS A 126 13.49 -4.53 -4.16
CA HIS A 126 14.58 -4.73 -3.20
C HIS A 126 15.14 -6.16 -3.28
N ARG A 127 14.30 -7.18 -3.26
CA ARG A 127 14.75 -8.58 -3.38
C ARG A 127 15.47 -8.86 -4.69
N HIS A 128 15.01 -8.29 -5.79
CA HIS A 128 15.62 -8.48 -7.11
C HIS A 128 17.02 -7.87 -7.17
N PHE A 129 17.14 -6.61 -6.71
CA PHE A 129 18.39 -5.88 -6.83
C PHE A 129 19.38 -6.13 -5.67
N MET A 130 18.88 -6.64 -4.53
CA MET A 130 19.64 -6.93 -3.31
C MET A 130 19.41 -8.38 -2.84
N PRO A 131 19.75 -9.39 -3.69
CA PRO A 131 19.40 -10.79 -3.42
C PRO A 131 20.06 -11.36 -2.16
N GLU A 132 21.17 -10.77 -1.71
CA GLU A 132 21.87 -11.16 -0.47
C GLU A 132 21.15 -10.67 0.80
N SER A 133 20.27 -9.66 0.67
CA SER A 133 19.51 -9.15 1.80
C SER A 133 18.40 -10.14 2.17
N LYS A 134 18.29 -10.44 3.47
CA LYS A 134 17.21 -11.24 4.03
C LYS A 134 16.04 -10.37 4.53
N GLU A 135 16.24 -9.06 4.54
CA GLU A 135 15.28 -8.10 5.06
C GLU A 135 14.17 -7.84 4.04
N ASN A 136 12.94 -7.80 4.53
CA ASN A 136 11.75 -7.63 3.69
C ASN A 136 10.79 -6.54 4.20
N GLY A 137 10.82 -6.23 5.50
CA GLY A 137 9.97 -5.19 6.08
C GLY A 137 10.53 -3.80 5.81
N LEU A 138 9.65 -2.83 5.53
CA LEU A 138 10.01 -1.46 5.17
C LEU A 138 11.04 -0.84 6.14
N GLY A 139 10.75 -0.89 7.45
CA GLY A 139 11.66 -0.33 8.47
C GLY A 139 13.04 -0.98 8.47
N LYS A 140 13.13 -2.31 8.24
CA LYS A 140 14.42 -3.02 8.18
C LYS A 140 15.21 -2.70 6.91
N ILE A 141 14.53 -2.52 5.79
CA ILE A 141 15.18 -2.08 4.55
C ILE A 141 15.68 -0.64 4.70
N CYS A 142 14.89 0.24 5.32
CA CYS A 142 15.33 1.60 5.64
C CYS A 142 16.57 1.61 6.53
N GLU A 143 16.59 0.78 7.57
CA GLU A 143 17.76 0.63 8.45
C GLU A 143 19.00 0.18 7.66
N THR A 144 18.87 -0.84 6.78
CA THR A 144 19.96 -1.33 5.91
C THR A 144 20.46 -0.25 4.95
N PHE A 145 19.58 0.61 4.46
CA PHE A 145 19.92 1.69 3.54
C PHE A 145 20.31 3.01 4.24
N GLU A 146 20.40 2.99 5.58
CA GLU A 146 20.68 4.17 6.42
C GLU A 146 19.68 5.32 6.19
N ILE A 147 18.42 4.97 5.87
CA ILE A 147 17.30 5.91 5.76
C ILE A 147 16.75 6.14 7.17
N PRO A 148 16.74 7.39 7.67
CA PRO A 148 16.19 7.68 9.01
C PRO A 148 14.71 7.31 9.11
N VAL A 149 14.32 6.67 10.22
CA VAL A 149 12.94 6.22 10.48
C VAL A 149 12.48 6.79 11.82
N ASP A 150 11.54 7.72 11.79
CA ASP A 150 11.06 8.40 12.99
C ASP A 150 9.68 7.89 13.48
N ASN A 151 8.73 7.66 12.57
CA ASN A 151 7.33 7.39 12.89
C ASN A 151 6.70 6.34 11.96
N LEU A 152 7.06 5.05 12.15
CA LEU A 152 6.35 3.95 11.46
C LEU A 152 4.88 3.88 11.87
N HIS A 153 4.04 3.34 10.99
CA HIS A 153 2.58 3.19 11.15
C HIS A 153 1.80 4.52 11.06
N ARG A 154 2.38 5.46 10.34
CA ARG A 154 1.70 6.61 9.81
C ARG A 154 1.75 6.51 8.28
N SER A 155 0.63 6.25 7.63
CA SER A 155 0.59 5.79 6.24
C SER A 155 1.22 6.77 5.24
N ASP A 156 1.12 8.09 5.43
CA ASP A 156 1.82 9.06 4.57
C ASP A 156 3.35 9.04 4.74
N TYR A 157 3.81 8.73 5.96
CA TYR A 157 5.22 8.59 6.25
C TYR A 157 5.77 7.25 5.74
N ASP A 158 5.01 6.16 5.86
CA ASP A 158 5.40 4.86 5.30
C ASP A 158 5.41 4.90 3.76
N ALA A 159 4.48 5.65 3.14
CA ALA A 159 4.54 5.97 1.71
C ALA A 159 5.80 6.79 1.33
N TYR A 160 6.19 7.76 2.17
CA TYR A 160 7.43 8.50 1.99
C TYR A 160 8.68 7.61 2.10
N LEU A 161 8.73 6.73 3.11
CA LEU A 161 9.83 5.76 3.25
C LEU A 161 9.88 4.79 2.06
N THR A 162 8.73 4.36 1.55
CA THR A 162 8.64 3.54 0.33
C THR A 162 9.27 4.25 -0.87
N MET A 163 9.02 5.56 -1.02
CA MET A 163 9.67 6.39 -2.03
C MET A 163 11.19 6.46 -1.82
N GLN A 164 11.65 6.66 -0.57
CA GLN A 164 13.08 6.72 -0.28
C GLN A 164 13.79 5.38 -0.58
N VAL A 165 13.15 4.25 -0.31
CA VAL A 165 13.66 2.93 -0.69
C VAL A 165 13.83 2.81 -2.20
N ALA A 166 12.82 3.18 -2.98
CA ALA A 166 12.90 3.17 -4.45
C ALA A 166 14.03 4.07 -4.96
N LYS A 167 14.13 5.30 -4.43
CA LYS A 167 15.20 6.25 -4.74
C LYS A 167 16.57 5.68 -4.44
N LYS A 168 16.73 5.05 -3.27
CA LYS A 168 18.02 4.46 -2.86
C LYS A 168 18.44 3.31 -3.76
N ILE A 169 17.50 2.49 -4.22
CA ILE A 169 17.79 1.43 -5.21
C ILE A 169 18.27 2.06 -6.52
N CYS A 170 17.63 3.13 -7.01
CA CYS A 170 18.07 3.86 -8.18
C CYS A 170 19.50 4.39 -8.04
N GLU A 171 19.83 4.99 -6.90
CA GLU A 171 21.18 5.50 -6.60
C GLU A 171 22.23 4.38 -6.62
N ILE A 172 21.96 3.25 -5.95
CA ILE A 172 22.87 2.11 -5.88
C ILE A 172 23.08 1.47 -7.27
N LYS A 173 22.04 1.43 -8.09
CA LYS A 173 22.09 0.85 -9.44
C LYS A 173 22.50 1.85 -10.52
N HIS A 174 22.72 3.12 -10.16
CA HIS A 174 23.07 4.20 -11.10
C HIS A 174 22.06 4.32 -12.25
N THR A 175 20.79 4.20 -11.97
CA THR A 175 19.69 4.24 -12.92
C THR A 175 18.50 5.06 -12.38
N ASP A 176 17.48 5.25 -13.18
CA ASP A 176 16.21 5.83 -12.74
C ASP A 176 15.13 4.75 -12.52
N ILE A 177 13.92 5.17 -12.17
CA ILE A 177 12.79 4.25 -11.98
C ILE A 177 12.50 3.45 -13.26
N GLU A 178 12.54 4.08 -14.43
CA GLU A 178 12.22 3.41 -15.69
C GLU A 178 13.24 2.30 -15.98
N GLY A 179 14.51 2.54 -15.70
CA GLY A 179 15.56 1.54 -15.77
C GLY A 179 15.36 0.38 -14.79
N LEU A 180 14.98 0.67 -13.53
CA LEU A 180 14.66 -0.40 -12.55
C LEU A 180 13.49 -1.26 -13.03
N LEU A 181 12.42 -0.64 -13.53
CA LEU A 181 11.24 -1.37 -14.01
C LEU A 181 11.50 -2.15 -15.29
N HIS A 182 12.42 -1.68 -16.13
CA HIS A 182 12.86 -2.42 -17.31
C HIS A 182 13.67 -3.68 -16.94
N GLU A 183 14.54 -3.59 -15.91
CA GLU A 183 15.32 -4.75 -15.43
C GLU A 183 14.48 -5.72 -14.60
N CYS A 184 13.45 -5.25 -13.91
CA CYS A 184 12.54 -6.06 -13.10
C CYS A 184 11.08 -5.89 -13.56
N PRO A 185 10.73 -6.35 -14.77
CA PRO A 185 9.40 -6.11 -15.34
C PRO A 185 8.26 -6.78 -14.59
N ASP A 186 8.57 -7.77 -13.74
CA ASP A 186 7.60 -8.57 -12.99
C ASP A 186 7.35 -8.07 -11.55
N CYS A 187 7.91 -6.90 -11.19
CA CYS A 187 7.81 -6.35 -9.84
C CYS A 187 6.49 -5.60 -9.56
N TYR A 188 5.41 -5.96 -10.24
CA TYR A 188 4.12 -5.30 -10.08
C TYR A 188 2.96 -6.28 -9.88
N TYR A 189 1.86 -5.74 -9.37
CA TYR A 189 0.55 -6.35 -9.32
C TYR A 189 -0.40 -5.60 -10.24
N SER A 190 -1.11 -6.33 -11.11
CA SER A 190 -2.21 -5.79 -11.90
C SER A 190 -3.52 -6.09 -11.19
N VAL A 191 -4.31 -5.07 -10.97
CA VAL A 191 -5.66 -5.13 -10.38
C VAL A 191 -6.66 -4.77 -11.46
N ASP A 192 -7.53 -5.71 -11.81
CA ASP A 192 -8.58 -5.47 -12.77
C ASP A 192 -9.87 -6.18 -12.36
N ASN A 193 -10.91 -5.40 -12.10
CA ASN A 193 -12.25 -5.88 -11.77
C ASN A 193 -12.26 -7.01 -10.71
N GLY A 194 -11.49 -6.83 -9.63
CA GLY A 194 -11.37 -7.79 -8.52
C GLY A 194 -10.50 -9.01 -8.80
N VAL A 195 -9.77 -9.01 -9.91
CA VAL A 195 -8.72 -10.00 -10.21
C VAL A 195 -7.37 -9.34 -9.98
N VAL A 196 -6.54 -9.97 -9.16
CA VAL A 196 -5.16 -9.53 -8.90
C VAL A 196 -4.22 -10.52 -9.56
N LYS A 197 -3.31 -10.01 -10.36
CA LYS A 197 -2.29 -10.82 -11.05
C LYS A 197 -0.91 -10.27 -10.76
N ASN A 198 0.04 -11.14 -10.54
CA ASN A 198 1.46 -10.87 -10.66
C ASN A 198 2.10 -11.99 -11.47
N HIS A 199 3.40 -11.91 -11.69
CA HIS A 199 4.14 -12.94 -12.44
C HIS A 199 3.93 -14.38 -11.91
N TYR A 200 3.74 -14.53 -10.58
CA TYR A 200 3.71 -15.84 -9.92
C TYR A 200 2.29 -16.36 -9.64
N ALA A 201 1.28 -15.52 -9.64
CA ALA A 201 -0.07 -15.90 -9.22
C ALA A 201 -1.18 -15.08 -9.87
N VAL A 202 -2.33 -15.73 -10.06
CA VAL A 202 -3.60 -15.07 -10.38
C VAL A 202 -4.57 -15.34 -9.25
N ILE A 203 -4.95 -14.30 -8.53
CA ILE A 203 -5.87 -14.39 -7.39
C ILE A 203 -7.18 -13.69 -7.77
N SER A 204 -8.25 -14.46 -7.92
CA SER A 204 -9.58 -13.90 -8.16
C SER A 204 -10.28 -13.67 -6.82
N TYR A 205 -10.36 -12.42 -6.41
CA TYR A 205 -11.08 -12.02 -5.20
C TYR A 205 -12.59 -12.17 -5.34
N THR A 206 -13.14 -12.08 -6.54
CA THR A 206 -14.57 -12.30 -6.81
C THR A 206 -15.05 -13.67 -6.32
N LYS A 207 -14.23 -14.71 -6.45
CA LYS A 207 -14.57 -16.06 -5.95
C LYS A 207 -14.30 -16.19 -4.43
N ARG A 208 -13.23 -15.60 -3.93
CA ARG A 208 -12.83 -15.67 -2.52
C ARG A 208 -13.78 -14.90 -1.62
N LEU A 209 -14.27 -13.74 -2.08
CA LEU A 209 -15.19 -12.87 -1.34
C LEU A 209 -16.64 -13.36 -1.41
N ALA A 210 -17.05 -14.08 -2.45
CA ALA A 210 -18.35 -14.73 -2.50
C ALA A 210 -18.52 -15.82 -1.42
N SER A 211 -17.43 -16.48 -1.01
CA SER A 211 -17.46 -17.42 0.13
C SER A 211 -17.57 -16.69 1.47
N PHE A 212 -17.02 -15.49 1.59
CA PHE A 212 -17.03 -14.67 2.81
C PHE A 212 -18.37 -13.99 3.07
N ALA A 213 -19.06 -13.54 2.02
CA ALA A 213 -20.39 -12.93 2.14
C ALA A 213 -21.43 -13.90 2.76
N LYS A 214 -21.15 -15.20 2.75
CA LYS A 214 -21.98 -16.22 3.41
C LYS A 214 -21.75 -16.33 4.93
N HIS A 215 -20.66 -15.72 5.46
CA HIS A 215 -20.28 -15.82 6.88
C HIS A 215 -20.46 -14.49 7.64
N ILE A 216 -20.94 -13.42 6.97
CA ILE A 216 -21.24 -12.11 7.55
C ILE A 216 -22.78 -11.94 7.71
N LYS A 217 -23.50 -12.99 8.06
CA LYS A 217 -24.88 -12.87 8.52
C LYS A 217 -24.96 -12.98 10.01
#